data_63b950e5b7f453651052eaaa8d38b0ba
#
_entry.id   63b950e5b7f453651052eaaa8d38b0ba
#
_cell.length_a   1.000
_cell.length_b   1.000
_cell.length_c   1.000
_cell.angle_alpha   90.00
_cell.angle_beta   90.00
_cell.angle_gamma   90.00
#
_symmetry.space_group_name_H-M   'P 1'
#
loop_
_entity.id
_entity.type
_entity.pdbx_description
1 polymer ?
#
loop_
_entity_poly.entity_id
_entity_poly.type
_entity_poly.pdbx_seq_one_letter_code
_entity_poly.pdbx_strand_id
1 'polypeptide(L)'
;MTKLIEKMNAALGWELRAINMYAHYAANVTGIHRLQLSPMFTTEMTESIEHADIVRKGIVQLGGIPVTERDPHPITHTTKYAEMLNYSLETEVRASEVYAELLPSVSYTHLTLPTINWV
;
A
#
# COMPACT_ATOMS: atom_id res chain seq x y z
N MET A 1 15.52 -16.42 -4.34
CA MET A 1 14.50 -16.42 -3.26
C MET A 1 14.66 -15.30 -2.26
N THR A 2 15.85 -15.14 -1.71
CA THR A 2 16.10 -14.08 -0.72
C THR A 2 15.78 -12.68 -1.25
N LYS A 3 16.22 -12.36 -2.45
CA LYS A 3 15.92 -11.05 -3.07
C LYS A 3 14.43 -10.85 -3.32
N LEU A 4 13.73 -11.91 -3.74
CA LEU A 4 12.29 -11.84 -3.94
C LEU A 4 11.57 -11.55 -2.62
N ILE A 5 11.95 -12.25 -1.56
CA ILE A 5 11.36 -12.03 -0.24
C ILE A 5 11.62 -10.60 0.24
N GLU A 6 12.82 -10.07 0.05
CA GLU A 6 13.14 -8.69 0.40
C GLU A 6 12.26 -7.68 -0.36
N LYS A 7 12.07 -7.88 -1.66
CA LYS A 7 11.19 -7.04 -2.48
C LYS A 7 9.74 -7.15 -2.06
N MET A 8 9.27 -8.35 -1.74
CA MET A 8 7.91 -8.56 -1.24
C MET A 8 7.72 -7.87 0.11
N ASN A 9 8.72 -7.93 0.98
CA ASN A 9 8.67 -7.20 2.25
C ASN A 9 8.67 -5.68 2.05
N ALA A 10 9.37 -5.18 1.04
CA ALA A 10 9.29 -3.76 0.70
C ALA A 10 7.86 -3.39 0.27
N ALA A 11 7.24 -4.22 -0.57
CA ALA A 11 5.85 -4.01 -0.99
C ALA A 11 4.89 -4.07 0.20
N LEU A 12 5.07 -5.05 1.08
CA LEU A 12 4.26 -5.17 2.29
C LEU A 12 4.39 -3.93 3.17
N GLY A 13 5.61 -3.42 3.35
CA GLY A 13 5.84 -2.19 4.11
C GLY A 13 5.08 -1.00 3.55
N TRP A 14 5.04 -0.84 2.23
CA TRP A 14 4.28 0.22 1.57
C TRP A 14 2.77 0.04 1.71
N GLU A 15 2.26 -1.20 1.66
CA GLU A 15 0.85 -1.47 1.91
C GLU A 15 0.46 -1.13 3.35
N LEU A 16 1.29 -1.49 4.32
CA LEU A 16 1.05 -1.15 5.73
C LEU A 16 1.06 0.37 5.95
N ARG A 17 1.95 1.08 5.27
CA ARG A 17 1.98 2.54 5.29
C ARG A 17 0.72 3.14 4.66
N ALA A 18 0.28 2.58 3.54
CA ALA A 18 -0.93 3.04 2.86
C ALA A 18 -2.16 2.87 3.78
N ILE A 19 -2.28 1.76 4.49
CA ILE A 19 -3.36 1.54 5.45
C ILE A 19 -3.41 2.67 6.47
N ASN A 20 -2.28 3.00 7.08
CA ASN A 20 -2.19 4.07 8.07
C ASN A 20 -2.51 5.44 7.47
N MET A 21 -1.97 5.73 6.30
CA MET A 21 -2.19 7.02 5.62
C MET A 21 -3.66 7.22 5.27
N TYR A 22 -4.30 6.25 4.67
CA TYR A 22 -5.69 6.36 4.28
C TYR A 22 -6.63 6.43 5.48
N ALA A 23 -6.35 5.64 6.53
CA ALA A 23 -7.12 5.72 7.78
C ALA A 23 -7.00 7.11 8.39
N HIS A 24 -5.80 7.67 8.41
CA HIS A 24 -5.54 9.00 8.94
C HIS A 24 -6.27 10.08 8.13
N TYR A 25 -6.20 10.01 6.82
CA TYR A 25 -6.87 10.99 5.95
C TYR A 25 -8.39 10.84 5.99
N ALA A 26 -8.92 9.63 6.05
CA ALA A 26 -10.37 9.42 6.21
C ALA A 26 -10.90 10.11 7.45
N ALA A 27 -10.15 10.07 8.55
CA ALA A 27 -10.54 10.67 9.83
C ALA A 27 -10.37 12.19 9.84
N ASN A 28 -9.40 12.72 9.12
CA ASN A 28 -8.99 14.12 9.24
C ASN A 28 -9.45 15.04 8.10
N VAL A 29 -9.98 14.50 7.01
CA VAL A 29 -10.42 15.33 5.87
C VAL A 29 -11.54 16.29 6.30
N THR A 30 -11.41 17.54 5.88
CA THR A 30 -12.38 18.60 6.17
C THR A 30 -12.86 19.24 4.88
N GLY A 31 -13.86 20.06 4.98
CA GLY A 31 -14.37 20.86 3.88
C GLY A 31 -15.56 20.23 3.17
N ILE A 32 -15.92 20.87 2.08
CA ILE A 32 -17.14 20.58 1.31
C ILE A 32 -17.12 19.17 0.69
N HIS A 33 -15.94 18.63 0.42
CA HIS A 33 -15.82 17.30 -0.20
C HIS A 33 -15.64 16.16 0.82
N ARG A 34 -15.73 16.44 2.11
CA ARG A 34 -15.52 15.44 3.16
C ARG A 34 -16.45 14.23 3.02
N LEU A 35 -17.72 14.47 2.71
CA LEU A 35 -18.72 13.39 2.60
C LEU A 35 -18.40 12.38 1.51
N GLN A 36 -17.73 12.79 0.43
CA GLN A 36 -17.30 11.91 -0.63
C GLN A 36 -15.93 11.29 -0.35
N LEU A 37 -15.01 12.08 0.17
CA LEU A 37 -13.60 11.68 0.29
C LEU A 37 -13.33 10.79 1.50
N SER A 38 -14.02 11.00 2.63
CA SER A 38 -13.81 10.15 3.79
C SER A 38 -14.14 8.68 3.49
N PRO A 39 -15.29 8.35 2.90
CA PRO A 39 -15.56 6.96 2.47
C PRO A 39 -14.59 6.45 1.41
N MET A 40 -14.15 7.31 0.49
CA MET A 40 -13.18 6.93 -0.53
C MET A 40 -11.86 6.50 0.10
N PHE A 41 -11.34 7.28 1.05
CA PHE A 41 -10.12 6.92 1.77
C PHE A 41 -10.29 5.64 2.57
N THR A 42 -11.45 5.41 3.17
CA THR A 42 -11.75 4.16 3.88
C THR A 42 -11.74 2.97 2.93
N THR A 43 -12.28 3.12 1.72
CA THR A 43 -12.24 2.08 0.69
C THR A 43 -10.80 1.76 0.28
N GLU A 44 -9.98 2.79 0.07
CA GLU A 44 -8.57 2.60 -0.25
C GLU A 44 -7.81 1.90 0.89
N MET A 45 -8.12 2.24 2.14
CA MET A 45 -7.57 1.56 3.31
C MET A 45 -7.91 0.06 3.27
N THR A 46 -9.16 -0.28 3.01
CA THR A 46 -9.62 -1.67 2.97
C THR A 46 -8.91 -2.44 1.85
N GLU A 47 -8.77 -1.85 0.68
CA GLU A 47 -8.02 -2.46 -0.43
C GLU A 47 -6.56 -2.70 -0.06
N SER A 48 -5.92 -1.76 0.61
CA SER A 48 -4.54 -1.93 1.07
C SER A 48 -4.41 -3.04 2.12
N ILE A 49 -5.41 -3.21 2.98
CA ILE A 49 -5.45 -4.33 3.93
C ILE A 49 -5.47 -5.67 3.18
N GLU A 50 -6.31 -5.79 2.17
CA GLU A 50 -6.40 -7.00 1.34
C GLU A 50 -5.10 -7.28 0.61
N HIS A 51 -4.50 -6.26 0.01
CA HIS A 51 -3.21 -6.38 -0.68
C HIS A 51 -2.10 -6.81 0.28
N ALA A 52 -2.03 -6.19 1.46
CA ALA A 52 -1.06 -6.56 2.49
C ALA A 52 -1.19 -8.03 2.87
N ASP A 53 -2.42 -8.52 3.01
CA ASP A 53 -2.67 -9.91 3.40
C ASP A 53 -2.20 -10.90 2.32
N ILE A 54 -2.45 -10.58 1.05
CA ILE A 54 -1.99 -11.41 -0.08
C ILE A 54 -0.46 -11.48 -0.10
N VAL A 55 0.22 -10.35 0.03
CA VAL A 55 1.69 -10.30 0.00
C VAL A 55 2.27 -11.02 1.22
N ARG A 56 1.70 -10.80 2.40
CA ARG A 56 2.12 -11.46 3.64
C ARG A 56 2.07 -12.97 3.51
N LYS A 57 0.95 -13.50 3.02
CA LYS A 57 0.78 -14.94 2.82
C LYS A 57 1.75 -15.49 1.78
N GLY A 58 2.02 -14.72 0.73
CA GLY A 58 3.02 -15.09 -0.27
C GLY A 58 4.42 -15.21 0.31
N ILE A 59 4.81 -14.29 1.18
CA ILE A 59 6.11 -14.34 1.86
C ILE A 59 6.22 -15.61 2.71
N VAL A 60 5.18 -15.91 3.49
CA VAL A 60 5.16 -17.12 4.32
C VAL A 60 5.23 -18.37 3.46
N GLN A 61 4.51 -18.40 2.35
CA GLN A 61 4.53 -19.52 1.41
C GLN A 61 5.93 -19.79 0.86
N LEU A 62 6.74 -18.74 0.68
CA LEU A 62 8.12 -18.86 0.21
C LEU A 62 9.12 -19.14 1.34
N GLY A 63 8.65 -19.30 2.57
CA GLY A 63 9.50 -19.57 3.73
C GLY A 63 10.14 -18.32 4.33
N GLY A 64 9.69 -17.13 3.96
CA GLY A 64 10.17 -15.88 4.50
C GLY A 64 9.41 -15.43 5.74
N ILE A 65 9.88 -14.36 6.36
CA ILE A 65 9.25 -13.75 7.52
C ILE A 65 8.71 -12.38 7.09
N PRO A 66 7.38 -12.18 7.12
CA PRO A 66 6.79 -10.90 6.75
C PRO A 66 7.18 -9.80 7.74
N VAL A 67 7.42 -8.60 7.24
CA VAL A 67 7.62 -7.44 8.11
C VAL A 67 6.33 -7.12 8.87
N THR A 68 6.49 -6.60 10.08
CA THR A 68 5.36 -6.21 10.93
C THR A 68 5.19 -4.70 11.01
N GLU A 69 6.19 -3.95 10.60
CA GLU A 69 6.16 -2.49 10.63
C GLU A 69 6.02 -1.93 9.23
N ARG A 70 5.34 -0.79 9.13
CA ARG A 70 5.18 -0.09 7.88
C ARG A 70 6.49 0.50 7.38
N ASP A 71 6.56 0.82 6.08
CA ASP A 71 7.66 1.60 5.53
C ASP A 71 7.80 2.91 6.33
N PRO A 72 9.04 3.30 6.69
CA PRO A 72 9.27 4.43 7.59
C PRO A 72 9.12 5.83 6.94
N HIS A 73 8.84 5.92 5.64
CA HIS A 73 8.61 7.23 5.05
C HIS A 73 7.49 7.97 5.77
N PRO A 74 7.70 9.22 6.16
CA PRO A 74 6.71 9.96 6.95
C PRO A 74 5.37 10.10 6.23
N ILE A 75 4.30 10.04 7.00
CA ILE A 75 2.95 10.36 6.54
C ILE A 75 2.68 11.79 6.99
N THR A 76 2.52 12.69 6.04
CA THR A 76 2.32 14.11 6.35
C THR A 76 0.89 14.37 6.80
N HIS A 77 0.72 14.92 7.99
CA HIS A 77 -0.59 15.34 8.47
C HIS A 77 -1.05 16.59 7.71
N THR A 78 -2.29 16.56 7.29
CA THR A 78 -2.99 17.71 6.71
C THR A 78 -4.49 17.50 6.88
N THR A 79 -5.26 18.57 6.82
CA THR A 79 -6.72 18.51 6.77
C THR A 79 -7.26 18.90 5.40
N LYS A 80 -6.38 19.34 4.50
CA LYS A 80 -6.74 19.85 3.16
C LYS A 80 -6.82 18.71 2.16
N TYR A 81 -8.00 18.50 1.58
CA TYR A 81 -8.23 17.39 0.67
C TYR A 81 -7.28 17.37 -0.54
N ALA A 82 -6.94 18.52 -1.08
CA ALA A 82 -6.04 18.59 -2.24
C ALA A 82 -4.64 18.06 -1.91
N GLU A 83 -4.14 18.38 -0.71
CA GLU A 83 -2.87 17.85 -0.23
C GLU A 83 -2.94 16.34 0.02
N MET A 84 -4.03 15.88 0.63
CA MET A 84 -4.25 14.44 0.85
C MET A 84 -4.24 13.67 -0.46
N LEU A 85 -4.90 14.18 -1.49
CA LEU A 85 -4.94 13.54 -2.81
C LEU A 85 -3.55 13.49 -3.45
N ASN A 86 -2.75 14.55 -3.30
CA ASN A 86 -1.38 14.58 -3.81
C ASN A 86 -0.49 13.56 -3.08
N TYR A 87 -0.56 13.50 -1.76
CA TYR A 87 0.20 12.50 -0.98
C TYR A 87 -0.25 11.08 -1.29
N SER A 88 -1.54 10.89 -1.51
CA SER A 88 -2.08 9.59 -1.92
C SER A 88 -1.52 9.18 -3.29
N LEU A 89 -1.51 10.09 -4.25
CA LEU A 89 -0.95 9.83 -5.57
C LEU A 89 0.54 9.47 -5.49
N GLU A 90 1.33 10.22 -4.74
CA GLU A 90 2.76 9.92 -4.53
C GLU A 90 2.96 8.52 -3.95
N THR A 91 2.13 8.14 -2.98
CA THR A 91 2.19 6.82 -2.36
C THR A 91 1.86 5.72 -3.35
N GLU A 92 0.81 5.92 -4.17
CA GLU A 92 0.41 4.96 -5.20
C GLU A 92 1.49 4.78 -6.26
N VAL A 93 2.10 5.87 -6.71
CA VAL A 93 3.19 5.82 -7.68
C VAL A 93 4.38 5.03 -7.10
N ARG A 94 4.76 5.31 -5.86
CA ARG A 94 5.88 4.61 -5.24
C ARG A 94 5.58 3.13 -5.04
N ALA A 95 4.39 2.79 -4.59
CA ALA A 95 3.98 1.39 -4.44
C ALA A 95 3.97 0.67 -5.79
N SER A 96 3.52 1.34 -6.85
CA SER A 96 3.55 0.81 -8.21
C SER A 96 4.98 0.46 -8.65
N GLU A 97 5.95 1.33 -8.37
CA GLU A 97 7.36 1.07 -8.69
C GLU A 97 7.88 -0.16 -7.93
N VAL A 98 7.54 -0.28 -6.65
CA VAL A 98 7.95 -1.42 -5.82
C VAL A 98 7.37 -2.72 -6.36
N TYR A 99 6.08 -2.74 -6.72
CA TYR A 99 5.45 -3.91 -7.33
C TYR A 99 6.05 -4.25 -8.70
N ALA A 100 6.38 -3.26 -9.50
CA ALA A 100 6.99 -3.48 -10.82
C ALA A 100 8.31 -4.25 -10.71
N GLU A 101 9.07 -4.06 -9.64
CA GLU A 101 10.31 -4.79 -9.39
C GLU A 101 10.07 -6.27 -9.10
N LEU A 102 8.86 -6.65 -8.67
CA LEU A 102 8.52 -8.04 -8.35
C LEU A 102 8.15 -8.87 -9.56
N LEU A 103 7.54 -8.25 -10.59
CA LEU A 103 6.91 -8.96 -11.69
C LEU A 103 7.82 -9.99 -12.39
N PRO A 104 9.09 -9.68 -12.74
CA PRO A 104 9.95 -10.65 -13.37
C PRO A 104 10.23 -11.90 -12.53
N SER A 105 10.32 -11.74 -11.21
CA SER A 105 10.60 -12.84 -10.28
C SER A 105 9.36 -13.67 -9.98
N VAL A 106 8.20 -13.02 -9.86
CA VAL A 106 6.93 -13.67 -9.51
C VAL A 106 6.48 -14.65 -10.59
N SER A 107 6.72 -14.35 -11.87
CA SER A 107 6.31 -15.23 -12.97
C SER A 107 6.94 -16.62 -12.91
N TYR A 108 8.03 -16.79 -12.20
CA TYR A 108 8.72 -18.09 -12.02
C TYR A 108 8.31 -18.82 -10.74
N THR A 109 7.56 -18.16 -9.85
CA THR A 109 7.18 -18.73 -8.55
C THR A 109 5.73 -19.12 -8.48
N HIS A 110 4.93 -18.78 -9.46
CA HIS A 110 3.47 -19.01 -9.50
C HIS A 110 2.72 -18.34 -8.34
N LEU A 111 3.28 -17.26 -7.78
CA LEU A 111 2.59 -16.48 -6.76
C LEU A 111 1.52 -15.58 -7.38
N THR A 112 0.43 -15.41 -6.65
CA THR A 112 -0.62 -14.47 -7.01
C THR A 112 -0.41 -13.18 -6.21
N LEU A 113 -0.24 -12.06 -6.90
CA LEU A 113 -0.17 -10.73 -6.31
C LEU A 113 -1.41 -9.92 -6.67
N PRO A 114 -1.72 -8.88 -5.86
CA PRO A 114 -2.84 -8.01 -6.17
C PRO A 114 -2.70 -7.38 -7.54
N THR A 115 -3.81 -7.33 -8.28
CA THR A 115 -3.88 -6.52 -9.49
C THR A 115 -4.25 -5.11 -9.06
N ILE A 116 -3.34 -4.17 -9.26
CA ILE A 116 -3.52 -2.80 -8.81
C ILE A 116 -3.64 -1.90 -10.04
N ASN A 117 -4.67 -1.10 -10.04
CA ASN A 117 -4.94 -0.18 -11.13
C ASN A 117 -4.36 1.19 -10.77
N TRP A 118 -3.13 1.42 -11.18
CA TRP A 118 -2.43 2.67 -10.94
C TRP A 118 -2.77 3.67 -12.05
N VAL A 119 -3.56 4.63 -11.74
CA VAL A 119 -3.95 5.64 -12.72
C VAL A 119 -3.35 6.98 -12.39
#